data_15b897d9a4be796d068457046cf7487a
#
_entry.id   15b897d9a4be796d068457046cf7487a
#
_cell.length_a   1.000
_cell.length_b   1.000
_cell.length_c   1.000
_cell.angle_alpha   90.00
_cell.angle_beta   90.00
_cell.angle_gamma   90.00
#
_symmetry.space_group_name_H-M   'P 1'
#
loop_
_entity.id
_entity.type
_entity.pdbx_description
1 polymer ?
#
loop_
_entity_poly.entity_id
_entity_poly.type
_entity_poly.pdbx_seq_one_letter_code
_entity_poly.pdbx_strand_id
1 'polypeptide(L)'
;MKKPLILILLILTLYPMTGQIRVVNPGFEDQPSDATVPKGWLPCEDGTTPDILPGFWGEYGDASQGRTFVGLITRENSTFESIGQRLSTPLTAGECYRFTIDLARGAVYAGFNQPIKFRIWVSEDKCEKDQLIFTTGLIQHTDWKTYPIQFTAKKNYRYIRLEAYIKDGSFSHKGN
;
A
#
# COMPACT_ATOMS: atom_id res chain seq x y z
N MET A 1 33.99 -58.97 20.88
CA MET A 1 32.91 -57.98 21.19
C MET A 1 32.85 -56.99 20.02
N LYS A 2 31.81 -57.08 19.18
CA LYS A 2 31.59 -56.15 18.03
C LYS A 2 30.83 -54.93 18.54
N LYS A 3 31.40 -53.71 18.39
CA LYS A 3 30.73 -52.44 18.73
C LYS A 3 29.68 -52.11 17.66
N PRO A 4 28.45 -51.73 18.03
CA PRO A 4 27.47 -51.27 17.03
C PRO A 4 27.88 -49.91 16.46
N LEU A 5 27.86 -49.79 15.14
CA LEU A 5 28.03 -48.54 14.39
C LEU A 5 26.66 -47.84 14.37
N ILE A 6 26.55 -46.76 15.13
CA ILE A 6 25.35 -45.91 15.10
C ILE A 6 25.42 -44.96 13.90
N LEU A 7 24.62 -45.21 12.90
CA LEU A 7 24.44 -44.34 11.75
C LEU A 7 23.51 -43.18 12.12
N ILE A 8 24.07 -41.98 12.35
CA ILE A 8 23.25 -40.77 12.59
C ILE A 8 22.79 -40.25 11.25
N LEU A 9 21.50 -40.45 10.96
CA LEU A 9 20.84 -39.90 9.78
C LEU A 9 20.58 -38.40 10.02
N LEU A 10 21.36 -37.52 9.39
CA LEU A 10 21.20 -36.08 9.46
C LEU A 10 20.03 -35.70 8.52
N ILE A 11 18.83 -35.49 9.10
CA ILE A 11 17.69 -35.00 8.33
C ILE A 11 17.88 -33.49 8.11
N LEU A 12 18.37 -33.11 6.93
CA LEU A 12 18.35 -31.72 6.49
C LEU A 12 16.90 -31.31 6.22
N THR A 13 16.29 -30.59 7.13
CA THR A 13 15.00 -29.90 6.87
C THR A 13 15.27 -28.72 5.95
N LEU A 14 14.94 -28.86 4.68
CA LEU A 14 14.89 -27.75 3.73
C LEU A 14 13.74 -26.82 4.14
N TYR A 15 14.06 -25.75 4.87
CA TYR A 15 13.10 -24.66 5.04
C TYR A 15 12.91 -23.96 3.70
N PRO A 16 11.71 -23.78 3.20
CA PRO A 16 11.49 -22.99 2.00
C PRO A 16 12.01 -21.57 2.26
N MET A 17 12.98 -21.12 1.47
CA MET A 17 13.41 -19.72 1.47
C MET A 17 12.23 -18.91 0.93
N THR A 18 11.46 -18.28 1.83
CA THR A 18 10.43 -17.32 1.44
C THR A 18 11.13 -16.10 0.85
N GLY A 19 11.10 -15.98 -0.47
CA GLY A 19 11.66 -14.82 -1.16
C GLY A 19 10.90 -13.55 -0.73
N GLN A 20 11.65 -12.53 -0.30
CA GLN A 20 11.06 -11.24 0.03
C GLN A 20 10.65 -10.51 -1.25
N ILE A 21 9.36 -10.25 -1.41
CA ILE A 21 8.85 -9.39 -2.48
C ILE A 21 9.11 -7.95 -2.09
N ARG A 22 9.72 -7.19 -3.00
CA ARG A 22 10.07 -5.79 -2.75
C ARG A 22 9.15 -4.86 -3.51
N VAL A 23 8.70 -3.84 -2.80
CA VAL A 23 8.11 -2.63 -3.34
C VAL A 23 9.24 -1.62 -3.53
N VAL A 24 9.31 -0.96 -4.67
CA VAL A 24 10.27 0.11 -4.91
C VAL A 24 9.77 1.36 -4.22
N ASN A 25 10.67 2.09 -3.53
CA ASN A 25 10.32 3.31 -2.81
C ASN A 25 9.09 3.12 -1.89
N PRO A 26 9.13 2.21 -0.92
CA PRO A 26 8.00 1.89 -0.05
C PRO A 26 7.65 3.02 0.92
N GLY A 27 8.58 3.93 1.19
CA GLY A 27 8.40 5.12 2.02
C GLY A 27 7.92 6.34 1.23
N PHE A 28 7.71 6.24 -0.08
CA PHE A 28 7.31 7.36 -0.96
C PHE A 28 8.30 8.54 -0.93
N GLU A 29 9.58 8.24 -0.69
CA GLU A 29 10.64 9.23 -0.59
C GLU A 29 10.90 9.91 -1.94
N ASP A 30 10.71 11.23 -1.98
CA ASP A 30 11.03 12.05 -3.14
C ASP A 30 11.18 13.54 -2.72
N GLN A 31 11.30 14.43 -3.71
CA GLN A 31 11.20 15.87 -3.47
C GLN A 31 9.74 16.24 -3.23
N PRO A 32 9.38 16.92 -2.14
CA PRO A 32 8.03 17.44 -1.94
C PRO A 32 7.52 18.18 -3.18
N SER A 33 6.33 17.83 -3.63
CA SER A 33 5.77 18.30 -4.90
C SER A 33 4.27 18.14 -4.95
N ASP A 34 3.58 19.13 -5.49
CA ASP A 34 2.15 19.09 -5.77
C ASP A 34 1.88 18.26 -7.04
N ALA A 35 0.74 17.60 -7.07
CA ALA A 35 0.22 16.84 -8.21
C ALA A 35 1.24 15.89 -8.85
N THR A 36 2.05 15.23 -8.03
CA THR A 36 3.18 14.41 -8.48
C THR A 36 3.14 13.01 -7.89
N VAL A 37 3.23 12.00 -8.75
CA VAL A 37 3.35 10.60 -8.31
C VAL A 37 4.79 10.33 -7.85
N PRO A 38 5.01 9.75 -6.67
CA PRO A 38 6.36 9.42 -6.19
C PRO A 38 7.12 8.50 -7.13
N LYS A 39 8.45 8.61 -7.17
CA LYS A 39 9.31 7.74 -7.98
C LYS A 39 9.03 6.26 -7.73
N GLY A 40 8.91 5.51 -8.82
CA GLY A 40 8.64 4.07 -8.78
C GLY A 40 7.15 3.72 -8.69
N TRP A 41 6.27 4.71 -8.54
CA TRP A 41 4.82 4.55 -8.54
C TRP A 41 4.21 5.07 -9.84
N LEU A 42 2.98 4.68 -10.10
CA LEU A 42 2.22 5.00 -11.32
C LEU A 42 0.83 5.52 -10.93
N PRO A 43 0.27 6.50 -11.63
CA PRO A 43 -1.14 6.87 -11.46
C PRO A 43 -2.03 5.75 -12.02
N CYS A 44 -3.08 5.40 -11.30
CA CYS A 44 -3.97 4.28 -11.67
C CYS A 44 -5.41 4.66 -11.99
N GLU A 45 -5.81 5.91 -11.78
CA GLU A 45 -7.11 6.44 -12.24
C GLU A 45 -6.87 7.73 -13.00
N ASP A 46 -7.74 8.02 -13.94
CA ASP A 46 -7.73 9.30 -14.64
C ASP A 46 -7.95 10.45 -13.64
N GLY A 47 -7.11 11.47 -13.77
CA GLY A 47 -7.13 12.61 -12.84
C GLY A 47 -6.51 12.34 -11.48
N THR A 48 -5.80 11.23 -11.30
CA THR A 48 -4.97 10.98 -10.11
C THR A 48 -3.79 11.96 -10.10
N THR A 49 -3.77 12.84 -9.12
CA THR A 49 -2.75 13.87 -8.91
C THR A 49 -2.34 13.88 -7.42
N PRO A 50 -1.68 12.83 -6.95
CA PRO A 50 -1.27 12.74 -5.54
C PRO A 50 -0.21 13.79 -5.24
N ASP A 51 -0.03 14.11 -3.97
CA ASP A 51 1.00 15.04 -3.53
C ASP A 51 2.08 14.32 -2.75
N ILE A 52 3.32 14.74 -2.96
CA ILE A 52 4.45 14.33 -2.13
C ILE A 52 4.60 15.38 -1.04
N LEU A 53 4.29 14.96 0.18
CA LEU A 53 4.22 15.80 1.37
C LEU A 53 5.41 15.52 2.31
N PRO A 54 5.67 16.42 3.26
CA PRO A 54 4.95 17.63 3.65
C PRO A 54 5.30 18.85 2.79
N GLY A 55 4.54 19.94 2.97
CA GLY A 55 4.89 21.26 2.42
C GLY A 55 3.86 21.86 1.47
N PHE A 56 2.79 21.13 1.14
CA PHE A 56 1.71 21.58 0.27
C PHE A 56 0.35 21.51 0.97
N TRP A 57 -0.59 22.28 0.50
CA TRP A 57 -2.02 22.24 0.84
C TRP A 57 -2.34 22.37 2.34
N GLY A 58 -1.41 22.96 3.11
CA GLY A 58 -1.56 23.11 4.57
C GLY A 58 -1.11 21.89 5.36
N GLU A 59 -0.64 20.83 4.71
CA GLU A 59 -0.13 19.62 5.38
C GLU A 59 1.39 19.73 5.57
N TYR A 60 1.80 19.90 6.83
CA TYR A 60 3.20 20.09 7.24
C TYR A 60 3.63 19.09 8.31
N GLY A 61 2.82 18.05 8.56
CA GLY A 61 3.14 17.00 9.53
C GLY A 61 4.37 16.18 9.14
N ASP A 62 5.00 15.57 10.11
CA ASP A 62 6.13 14.69 9.88
C ASP A 62 5.69 13.38 9.22
N ALA A 63 6.55 12.80 8.38
CA ALA A 63 6.34 11.47 7.84
C ALA A 63 6.42 10.41 8.94
N SER A 64 5.70 9.29 8.78
CA SER A 64 5.82 8.15 9.71
C SER A 64 7.24 7.58 9.73
N GLN A 65 7.89 7.55 8.56
CA GLN A 65 9.27 7.15 8.39
C GLN A 65 9.89 8.00 7.27
N GLY A 66 11.20 8.24 7.36
CA GLY A 66 11.90 9.02 6.36
C GLY A 66 11.60 10.51 6.42
N ARG A 67 11.35 11.13 5.27
CA ARG A 67 11.16 12.59 5.15
C ARG A 67 9.87 12.98 4.44
N THR A 68 9.34 12.10 3.61
CA THR A 68 8.17 12.39 2.80
C THR A 68 7.13 11.26 2.87
N PHE A 69 5.92 11.57 2.50
CA PHE A 69 4.81 10.64 2.39
C PHE A 69 3.91 11.06 1.22
N VAL A 70 3.01 10.19 0.81
CA VAL A 70 2.06 10.49 -0.27
C VAL A 70 0.69 10.81 0.30
N GLY A 71 0.09 11.91 -0.17
CA GLY A 71 -1.30 12.26 0.07
C GLY A 71 -2.19 11.76 -1.07
N LEU A 72 -3.29 11.10 -0.72
CA LEU A 72 -4.32 10.64 -1.66
C LEU A 72 -5.68 11.15 -1.20
N ILE A 73 -6.48 11.67 -2.12
CA ILE A 73 -7.79 12.25 -1.82
C ILE A 73 -8.95 11.55 -2.53
N THR A 74 -10.14 11.77 -1.98
CA THR A 74 -11.42 11.55 -2.67
C THR A 74 -12.09 12.89 -2.95
N ARG A 75 -12.77 13.02 -4.09
CA ARG A 75 -13.38 14.27 -4.55
C ARG A 75 -14.89 14.19 -4.55
N GLU A 76 -15.53 15.34 -4.48
CA GLU A 76 -16.99 15.50 -4.48
C GLU A 76 -17.69 15.00 -5.75
N ASN A 77 -16.96 14.81 -6.84
CA ASN A 77 -17.45 14.22 -8.08
C ASN A 77 -17.35 12.70 -8.12
N SER A 78 -17.12 12.06 -6.97
CA SER A 78 -16.93 10.61 -6.82
C SER A 78 -15.69 10.05 -7.51
N THR A 79 -14.68 10.88 -7.81
CA THR A 79 -13.38 10.39 -8.25
C THR A 79 -12.44 10.15 -7.06
N PHE A 80 -11.56 9.18 -7.20
CA PHE A 80 -10.66 8.73 -6.17
C PHE A 80 -9.24 8.68 -6.70
N GLU A 81 -8.29 9.09 -5.90
CA GLU A 81 -6.90 8.92 -6.28
C GLU A 81 -6.39 7.53 -5.96
N SER A 82 -5.57 7.03 -6.84
CA SER A 82 -4.90 5.76 -6.64
C SER A 82 -3.57 5.69 -7.37
N ILE A 83 -2.62 5.03 -6.73
CA ILE A 83 -1.29 4.79 -7.29
C ILE A 83 -1.01 3.29 -7.28
N GLY A 84 -0.20 2.85 -8.21
CA GLY A 84 0.15 1.44 -8.32
C GLY A 84 1.61 1.24 -8.65
N GLN A 85 2.04 0.00 -8.53
CA GLN A 85 3.42 -0.37 -8.82
C GLN A 85 3.51 -1.83 -9.25
N ARG A 86 4.49 -2.13 -10.11
CA ARG A 86 4.86 -3.50 -10.40
C ARG A 86 5.75 -4.04 -9.27
N LEU A 87 5.41 -5.21 -8.76
CA LEU A 87 6.20 -5.92 -7.74
C LEU A 87 7.50 -6.44 -8.33
N SER A 88 8.57 -6.51 -7.52
CA SER A 88 9.87 -7.03 -7.95
C SER A 88 9.81 -8.49 -8.41
N THR A 89 8.90 -9.26 -7.81
CA THR A 89 8.62 -10.66 -8.14
C THR A 89 7.10 -10.83 -8.05
N PRO A 90 6.47 -11.59 -8.96
CA PRO A 90 5.04 -11.89 -8.87
C PRO A 90 4.66 -12.59 -7.57
N LEU A 91 3.48 -12.30 -7.06
CA LEU A 91 2.83 -13.12 -6.05
C LEU A 91 2.46 -14.47 -6.66
N THR A 92 2.58 -15.53 -5.88
CA THR A 92 2.23 -16.89 -6.30
C THR A 92 0.87 -17.28 -5.75
N ALA A 93 0.01 -17.85 -6.57
CA ALA A 93 -1.30 -18.36 -6.15
C ALA A 93 -1.18 -19.35 -4.99
N GLY A 94 -2.01 -19.20 -3.97
CA GLY A 94 -2.03 -20.03 -2.78
C GLY A 94 -1.05 -19.62 -1.68
N GLU A 95 -0.07 -18.77 -1.97
CA GLU A 95 0.91 -18.31 -0.99
C GLU A 95 0.34 -17.18 -0.10
N CYS A 96 0.77 -17.18 1.18
CA CYS A 96 0.37 -16.19 2.17
C CYS A 96 1.44 -15.10 2.27
N TYR A 97 1.01 -13.83 2.22
CA TYR A 97 1.85 -12.65 2.28
C TYR A 97 1.50 -11.77 3.46
N ARG A 98 2.51 -11.10 4.02
CA ARG A 98 2.36 -10.17 5.14
C ARG A 98 3.18 -8.91 4.90
N PHE A 99 2.61 -7.76 5.23
CA PHE A 99 3.28 -6.47 5.27
C PHE A 99 2.53 -5.49 6.16
N THR A 100 3.04 -4.30 6.32
CA THR A 100 2.38 -3.22 7.06
C THR A 100 2.31 -1.98 6.20
N ILE A 101 1.34 -1.10 6.52
CA ILE A 101 1.26 0.25 5.99
C ILE A 101 0.91 1.21 7.13
N ASP A 102 1.52 2.37 7.12
CA ASP A 102 1.18 3.44 8.05
C ASP A 102 0.20 4.40 7.38
N LEU A 103 -0.89 4.70 8.06
CA LEU A 103 -1.94 5.58 7.57
C LEU A 103 -2.27 6.64 8.61
N ALA A 104 -2.56 7.85 8.14
CA ALA A 104 -3.09 8.95 8.92
C ALA A 104 -4.02 9.78 8.03
N ARG A 105 -4.93 10.52 8.61
CA ARG A 105 -5.71 11.55 7.93
C ARG A 105 -5.04 12.89 8.14
N GLY A 106 -4.79 13.65 7.09
CA GLY A 106 -4.34 15.03 7.20
C GLY A 106 -5.43 15.89 7.89
N ALA A 107 -5.04 16.64 8.90
CA ALA A 107 -5.95 17.51 9.62
C ALA A 107 -6.39 18.72 8.77
N VAL A 108 -5.48 19.20 7.93
CA VAL A 108 -5.68 20.34 7.04
C VAL A 108 -5.09 19.99 5.68
N TYR A 109 -5.94 19.64 4.72
CA TYR A 109 -5.49 19.27 3.38
C TYR A 109 -6.37 19.96 2.33
N ALA A 110 -6.15 21.28 2.15
CA ALA A 110 -6.87 22.12 1.18
C ALA A 110 -8.40 21.95 1.19
N GLY A 111 -9.00 21.67 2.35
CA GLY A 111 -10.43 21.41 2.50
C GLY A 111 -10.86 19.95 2.23
N PHE A 112 -9.95 19.06 1.90
CA PHE A 112 -10.20 17.61 1.83
C PHE A 112 -9.99 16.98 3.20
N ASN A 113 -10.78 17.37 4.20
CA ASN A 113 -10.52 17.03 5.60
C ASN A 113 -11.45 15.94 6.14
N GLN A 114 -12.32 15.38 5.30
CA GLN A 114 -13.23 14.34 5.75
C GLN A 114 -12.52 12.98 5.79
N PRO A 115 -12.86 12.10 6.76
CA PRO A 115 -12.27 10.77 6.84
C PRO A 115 -12.68 9.93 5.63
N ILE A 116 -11.73 9.19 5.10
CA ILE A 116 -11.93 8.24 4.00
C ILE A 116 -11.56 6.82 4.43
N LYS A 117 -11.84 5.88 3.57
CA LYS A 117 -11.32 4.51 3.63
C LYS A 117 -10.10 4.39 2.74
N PHE A 118 -9.28 3.41 3.03
CA PHE A 118 -8.15 3.04 2.21
C PHE A 118 -8.29 1.60 1.74
N ARG A 119 -7.92 1.33 0.49
CA ARG A 119 -7.97 0.00 -0.10
C ARG A 119 -6.64 -0.36 -0.72
N ILE A 120 -6.34 -1.66 -0.69
CA ILE A 120 -5.21 -2.23 -1.42
C ILE A 120 -5.70 -3.38 -2.28
N TRP A 121 -5.32 -3.32 -3.54
CA TRP A 121 -5.61 -4.33 -4.54
C TRP A 121 -4.33 -4.96 -5.06
N VAL A 122 -4.43 -6.20 -5.49
CA VAL A 122 -3.40 -6.85 -6.31
C VAL A 122 -4.02 -7.31 -7.61
N SER A 123 -3.21 -7.32 -8.68
CA SER A 123 -3.68 -7.63 -10.04
C SER A 123 -2.59 -8.25 -10.90
N GLU A 124 -3.01 -8.95 -11.95
CA GLU A 124 -2.12 -9.47 -12.97
C GLU A 124 -1.62 -8.33 -13.88
N ASP A 125 -2.52 -7.42 -14.24
CA ASP A 125 -2.24 -6.29 -15.11
C ASP A 125 -2.16 -4.96 -14.36
N LYS A 126 -1.51 -3.97 -15.02
CA LYS A 126 -1.29 -2.64 -14.49
C LYS A 126 -2.62 -1.97 -14.11
N CYS A 127 -2.71 -1.48 -12.86
CA CYS A 127 -3.85 -0.69 -12.35
C CYS A 127 -5.20 -1.42 -12.26
N GLU A 128 -5.27 -2.70 -12.57
CA GLU A 128 -6.48 -3.48 -12.41
C GLU A 128 -6.81 -3.78 -10.93
N LYS A 129 -8.02 -4.26 -10.67
CA LYS A 129 -8.58 -4.54 -9.34
C LYS A 129 -9.04 -6.00 -9.22
N ASP A 130 -8.11 -6.97 -9.34
CA ASP A 130 -8.47 -8.39 -9.37
C ASP A 130 -8.81 -8.96 -8.00
N GLN A 131 -8.00 -8.64 -6.99
CA GLN A 131 -8.25 -9.08 -5.62
C GLN A 131 -8.08 -7.93 -4.65
N LEU A 132 -9.15 -7.58 -3.94
CA LEU A 132 -9.07 -6.72 -2.76
C LEU A 132 -8.39 -7.49 -1.64
N ILE A 133 -7.24 -7.00 -1.17
CA ILE A 133 -6.47 -7.66 -0.11
C ILE A 133 -6.56 -6.93 1.23
N PHE A 134 -6.97 -5.66 1.20
CA PHE A 134 -7.12 -4.86 2.40
C PHE A 134 -8.13 -3.72 2.20
N THR A 135 -8.89 -3.43 3.24
CA THR A 135 -9.75 -2.23 3.32
C THR A 135 -9.85 -1.79 4.77
N THR A 136 -9.83 -0.48 5.00
CA THR A 136 -10.04 0.10 6.32
C THR A 136 -11.53 0.44 6.57
N GLY A 137 -11.87 0.71 7.83
CA GLY A 137 -12.97 1.62 8.15
C GLY A 137 -12.60 3.07 7.77
N LEU A 138 -13.41 4.05 8.17
CA LEU A 138 -13.04 5.47 8.04
C LEU A 138 -11.81 5.77 8.89
N ILE A 139 -10.77 6.34 8.29
CA ILE A 139 -9.55 6.76 8.98
C ILE A 139 -9.83 8.12 9.61
N GLN A 140 -10.02 8.14 10.92
CA GLN A 140 -10.37 9.36 11.66
C GLN A 140 -9.19 9.98 12.42
N HIS A 141 -8.15 9.16 12.68
CA HIS A 141 -6.97 9.59 13.44
C HIS A 141 -6.00 10.40 12.56
N THR A 142 -5.41 11.40 13.14
CA THR A 142 -4.39 12.27 12.53
C THR A 142 -2.97 11.82 12.85
N ASP A 143 -2.80 11.04 13.92
CA ASP A 143 -1.52 10.41 14.22
C ASP A 143 -1.34 9.18 13.33
N TRP A 144 -0.11 8.92 12.92
CA TRP A 144 0.23 7.71 12.15
C TRP A 144 -0.10 6.45 12.94
N LYS A 145 -0.75 5.51 12.28
CA LYS A 145 -1.01 4.16 12.82
C LYS A 145 -0.61 3.11 11.82
N THR A 146 0.07 2.09 12.32
CA THR A 146 0.48 0.93 11.53
C THR A 146 -0.67 -0.08 11.41
N TYR A 147 -0.98 -0.44 10.18
CA TYR A 147 -1.97 -1.45 9.84
C TYR A 147 -1.28 -2.72 9.34
N PRO A 148 -1.36 -3.82 10.08
CA PRO A 148 -0.86 -5.11 9.62
C PRO A 148 -1.82 -5.71 8.57
N ILE A 149 -1.26 -6.23 7.49
CA ILE A 149 -1.99 -6.83 6.39
C ILE A 149 -1.49 -8.26 6.20
N GLN A 150 -2.42 -9.18 6.12
CA GLN A 150 -2.14 -10.58 5.77
C GLN A 150 -3.21 -11.06 4.79
N PHE A 151 -2.77 -11.71 3.71
CA PHE A 151 -3.68 -12.26 2.72
C PHE A 151 -3.07 -13.47 2.03
N THR A 152 -3.93 -14.28 1.40
CA THR A 152 -3.51 -15.35 0.50
C THR A 152 -3.84 -14.92 -0.93
N ALA A 153 -2.85 -14.99 -1.82
CA ALA A 153 -3.03 -14.65 -3.22
C ALA A 153 -3.90 -15.72 -3.91
N LYS A 154 -5.00 -15.30 -4.56
CA LYS A 154 -5.92 -16.22 -5.27
C LYS A 154 -5.39 -16.64 -6.64
N LYS A 155 -4.54 -15.81 -7.23
CA LYS A 155 -3.86 -16.03 -8.52
C LYS A 155 -2.42 -15.52 -8.43
N ASN A 156 -1.68 -15.65 -9.51
CA ASN A 156 -0.41 -14.95 -9.63
C ASN A 156 -0.67 -13.47 -9.95
N TYR A 157 -0.09 -12.57 -9.15
CA TYR A 157 -0.27 -11.13 -9.35
C TYR A 157 1.08 -10.44 -9.51
N ARG A 158 1.11 -9.41 -10.34
CA ARG A 158 2.33 -8.66 -10.65
C ARG A 158 2.31 -7.23 -10.15
N TYR A 159 1.13 -6.71 -9.83
CA TYR A 159 0.93 -5.31 -9.45
C TYR A 159 0.23 -5.20 -8.10
N ILE A 160 0.56 -4.13 -7.39
CA ILE A 160 -0.16 -3.65 -6.21
C ILE A 160 -0.73 -2.27 -6.54
N ARG A 161 -1.92 -1.97 -6.03
CA ARG A 161 -2.58 -0.68 -6.16
C ARG A 161 -3.08 -0.22 -4.81
N LEU A 162 -2.77 1.02 -4.47
CA LEU A 162 -3.21 1.76 -3.29
C LEU A 162 -4.29 2.75 -3.72
N GLU A 163 -5.40 2.81 -3.01
CA GLU A 163 -6.58 3.58 -3.41
C GLU A 163 -7.18 4.31 -2.21
N ALA A 164 -7.30 5.64 -2.32
CA ALA A 164 -8.22 6.41 -1.50
C ALA A 164 -9.65 6.04 -1.90
N TYR A 165 -10.56 5.83 -0.94
CA TYR A 165 -11.89 5.35 -1.25
C TYR A 165 -12.93 5.91 -0.28
N ILE A 166 -14.09 6.25 -0.83
CA ILE A 166 -15.34 6.42 -0.13
C ILE A 166 -16.41 5.63 -0.87
N LYS A 167 -17.56 5.40 -0.27
CA LYS A 167 -18.65 4.68 -0.95
C LYS A 167 -19.00 5.37 -2.28
N ASP A 168 -19.14 4.58 -3.34
CA ASP A 168 -19.56 5.08 -4.65
C ASP A 168 -20.89 5.86 -4.54
N GLY A 169 -20.99 6.98 -5.26
CA GLY A 169 -22.14 7.88 -5.20
C GLY A 169 -22.18 8.79 -3.98
N SER A 170 -21.10 8.86 -3.18
CA SER A 170 -20.98 9.83 -2.09
C SER A 170 -20.59 11.20 -2.63
N PHE A 171 -21.56 11.93 -3.14
CA PHE A 171 -21.36 13.31 -3.60
C PHE A 171 -21.07 14.24 -2.41
N SER A 172 -20.39 15.34 -2.68
CA SER A 172 -19.98 16.35 -1.69
C SER A 172 -18.98 15.87 -0.65
N HIS A 173 -18.33 14.71 -0.87
CA HIS A 173 -17.30 14.21 0.02
C HIS A 173 -15.91 14.64 -0.47
N LYS A 174 -15.19 15.39 0.37
CA LYS A 174 -13.81 15.80 0.17
C LYS A 174 -12.96 15.25 1.32
N GLY A 175 -12.22 14.20 1.06
CA GLY A 175 -11.49 13.52 2.11
C GLY A 175 -10.07 13.08 1.72
N ASN A 176 -9.27 12.83 2.73
CA ASN A 176 -7.90 12.30 2.63
C ASN A 176 -7.65 11.17 3.64
#